data_e6679efce6df9c6f5cc02822ce1f98d9
#
_entry.id   e6679efce6df9c6f5cc02822ce1f98d9
#
_cell.length_a   1.000
_cell.length_b   1.000
_cell.length_c   1.000
_cell.angle_alpha   90.00
_cell.angle_beta   90.00
_cell.angle_gamma   90.00
#
_symmetry.space_group_name_H-M   'P 1'
#
loop_
_entity.id
_entity.type
_entity.pdbx_description
1 polymer ?
#
loop_
_entity_poly.entity_id
_entity_poly.type
_entity_poly.pdbx_seq_one_letter_code
_entity_poly.pdbx_strand_id
1 'polypeptide(L)'
;MKPSVDYISGESLYRPEVVRWRRRIEERYIPPEDAAVAVLLPCSATKPYSASPSHRRFIAAIKRGAKGKRSLVHEAIMTSPLALVPRELENLYPACCYDTTVTGHWSEEEKEVLAKAIRSYAAKFKGELLCYAGEAYAEVCESLGIDVIAKDNLLSEDSLKALEERIREALMDKQGTGYNPLEPLRKVADVQFGLGAGKALICEGARVRRGRIFYKGEQVAAISERHGYLALTLRGGELLRDFSGYVVELSFFPKSNNIFTPGIEHAGEDIRPGDEVIVVYGDEVVGVGKALLNGSELAKAERGLGVVLRHRRKAA
;
A
#
# COMPACT_ATOMS: atom_id res chain seq x y z
N MET A 1 -0.97 -20.46 -2.45
CA MET A 1 -0.55 -20.12 -1.08
C MET A 1 0.17 -18.77 -1.13
N LYS A 2 -0.25 -17.78 -0.36
CA LYS A 2 0.48 -16.50 -0.24
C LYS A 2 1.83 -16.80 0.42
N PRO A 3 2.93 -16.17 0.00
CA PRO A 3 4.21 -16.36 0.67
C PRO A 3 4.09 -15.88 2.12
N SER A 4 4.39 -16.74 3.08
CA SER A 4 4.56 -16.33 4.47
C SER A 4 6.01 -15.92 4.67
N VAL A 5 6.25 -14.81 5.34
CA VAL A 5 7.58 -14.34 5.72
C VAL A 5 7.60 -14.17 7.22
N ASP A 6 8.49 -14.90 7.89
CA ASP A 6 8.66 -14.80 9.33
C ASP A 6 9.53 -13.58 9.65
N TYR A 7 8.96 -12.63 10.36
CA TYR A 7 9.67 -11.47 10.90
C TYR A 7 9.99 -11.72 12.37
N ILE A 8 11.25 -11.96 12.67
CA ILE A 8 11.71 -12.25 14.01
C ILE A 8 12.53 -11.05 14.51
N SER A 9 12.05 -10.41 15.60
CA SER A 9 12.79 -9.38 16.37
C SER A 9 13.28 -8.13 15.59
N GLY A 10 14.13 -7.31 16.25
CA GLY A 10 14.66 -6.04 15.72
C GLY A 10 15.36 -6.12 14.37
N GLU A 11 15.97 -7.24 14.00
CA GLU A 11 16.61 -7.41 12.68
C GLU A 11 15.63 -7.27 11.51
N SER A 12 14.36 -7.58 11.72
CA SER A 12 13.33 -7.42 10.69
C SER A 12 13.09 -5.97 10.30
N LEU A 13 13.44 -5.01 11.15
CA LEU A 13 13.37 -3.58 10.83
C LEU A 13 14.26 -3.19 9.64
N TYR A 14 15.32 -3.94 9.38
CA TYR A 14 16.32 -3.64 8.35
C TYR A 14 16.15 -4.46 7.08
N ARG A 15 15.17 -5.36 7.01
CA ARG A 15 14.91 -6.11 5.79
C ARG A 15 14.56 -5.19 4.62
N PRO A 16 15.11 -5.42 3.42
CA PRO A 16 14.91 -4.53 2.28
C PRO A 16 13.44 -4.26 1.94
N GLU A 17 12.58 -5.28 2.01
CA GLU A 17 11.15 -5.15 1.76
C GLU A 17 10.43 -4.31 2.82
N VAL A 18 10.88 -4.39 4.10
CA VAL A 18 10.33 -3.61 5.22
C VAL A 18 10.75 -2.14 5.11
N VAL A 19 12.04 -1.89 4.88
CA VAL A 19 12.57 -0.53 4.67
C VAL A 19 11.86 0.12 3.48
N ARG A 20 11.70 -0.65 2.40
CA ARG A 20 11.01 -0.18 1.20
C ARG A 20 9.53 0.11 1.44
N TRP A 21 8.83 -0.73 2.21
CA TRP A 21 7.45 -0.49 2.61
C TRP A 21 7.32 0.85 3.33
N ARG A 22 8.10 1.04 4.41
CA ARG A 22 8.06 2.27 5.20
C ARG A 22 8.36 3.51 4.36
N ARG A 23 9.39 3.45 3.50
CA ARG A 23 9.72 4.53 2.59
C ARG A 23 8.56 4.86 1.64
N ARG A 24 7.92 3.86 1.05
CA ARG A 24 6.76 4.06 0.17
C ARG A 24 5.56 4.66 0.89
N ILE A 25 5.28 4.24 2.13
CA ILE A 25 4.22 4.86 2.94
C ILE A 25 4.57 6.31 3.27
N GLU A 26 5.79 6.57 3.65
CA GLU A 26 6.25 7.93 3.97
C GLU A 26 6.23 8.86 2.74
N GLU A 27 6.70 8.41 1.58
CA GLU A 27 6.89 9.25 0.39
C GLU A 27 5.67 9.28 -0.55
N ARG A 28 4.92 8.18 -0.65
CA ARG A 28 3.93 7.98 -1.73
C ARG A 28 2.50 7.79 -1.26
N TYR A 29 2.30 7.56 0.03
CA TYR A 29 0.96 7.40 0.56
C TYR A 29 0.41 8.73 1.07
N ILE A 30 -0.77 9.10 0.57
CA ILE A 30 -1.56 10.23 1.06
C ILE A 30 -2.88 9.66 1.58
N PRO A 31 -3.27 9.93 2.84
CA PRO A 31 -4.58 9.51 3.36
C PRO A 31 -5.73 10.02 2.49
N PRO A 32 -6.91 9.38 2.54
CA PRO A 32 -8.08 9.87 1.81
C PRO A 32 -8.42 11.31 2.21
N GLU A 33 -8.56 12.19 1.22
CA GLU A 33 -8.80 13.63 1.45
C GLU A 33 -10.13 13.90 2.14
N ASP A 34 -11.13 13.05 1.90
CA ASP A 34 -12.46 13.17 2.46
C ASP A 34 -12.57 12.62 3.89
N ALA A 35 -11.56 11.90 4.37
CA ALA A 35 -11.59 11.33 5.71
C ALA A 35 -11.47 12.43 6.78
N ALA A 36 -12.46 12.50 7.66
CA ALA A 36 -12.50 13.46 8.77
C ALA A 36 -11.87 12.89 10.05
N VAL A 37 -11.81 11.56 10.14
CA VAL A 37 -11.25 10.83 11.29
C VAL A 37 -10.38 9.70 10.80
N ALA A 38 -9.21 9.52 11.40
CA ALA A 38 -8.41 8.31 11.24
C ALA A 38 -8.24 7.59 12.57
N VAL A 39 -8.55 6.29 12.58
CA VAL A 39 -8.40 5.43 13.75
C VAL A 39 -7.15 4.59 13.59
N LEU A 40 -6.20 4.79 14.49
CA LEU A 40 -4.99 3.98 14.62
C LEU A 40 -5.34 2.72 15.43
N LEU A 41 -5.21 1.56 14.80
CA LEU A 41 -5.61 0.26 15.35
C LEU A 41 -4.38 -0.62 15.61
N PRO A 42 -4.44 -1.54 16.59
CA PRO A 42 -3.35 -2.49 16.82
C PRO A 42 -3.28 -3.51 15.71
N CYS A 43 -2.13 -4.14 15.51
CA CYS A 43 -2.00 -5.30 14.62
C CYS A 43 -2.74 -6.53 15.15
N SER A 44 -2.76 -7.58 14.34
CA SER A 44 -3.22 -8.92 14.75
C SER A 44 -2.37 -10.01 14.09
N ALA A 45 -2.35 -11.21 14.65
CA ALA A 45 -1.65 -12.34 14.06
C ALA A 45 -2.21 -12.73 12.69
N THR A 46 -3.52 -12.67 12.50
CA THR A 46 -4.16 -13.00 11.22
C THR A 46 -3.99 -11.88 10.19
N LYS A 47 -3.55 -12.23 8.98
CA LYS A 47 -3.49 -11.32 7.83
C LYS A 47 -4.33 -11.86 6.65
N PRO A 48 -4.93 -11.00 5.85
CA PRO A 48 -5.06 -9.56 6.06
C PRO A 48 -5.80 -9.26 7.36
N TYR A 49 -5.56 -8.11 7.95
CA TYR A 49 -6.09 -7.77 9.29
C TYR A 49 -7.62 -7.83 9.36
N SER A 50 -8.32 -7.40 8.30
CA SER A 50 -9.80 -7.48 8.22
C SER A 50 -10.34 -8.90 8.34
N ALA A 51 -9.53 -9.93 8.10
CA ALA A 51 -9.93 -11.32 8.30
C ALA A 51 -9.86 -11.77 9.77
N SER A 52 -9.17 -11.02 10.66
CA SER A 52 -9.03 -11.39 12.05
C SER A 52 -10.33 -11.16 12.84
N PRO A 53 -10.60 -11.98 13.89
CA PRO A 53 -11.76 -11.77 14.73
C PRO A 53 -11.78 -10.42 15.44
N SER A 54 -10.62 -9.93 15.90
CA SER A 54 -10.50 -8.63 16.58
C SER A 54 -10.86 -7.48 15.64
N HIS A 55 -10.24 -7.42 14.45
CA HIS A 55 -10.52 -6.36 13.50
C HIS A 55 -11.96 -6.39 12.97
N ARG A 56 -12.58 -7.56 12.85
CA ARG A 56 -14.01 -7.62 12.50
C ARG A 56 -14.87 -6.88 13.54
N ARG A 57 -14.55 -6.99 14.84
CA ARG A 57 -15.24 -6.27 15.90
C ARG A 57 -14.95 -4.77 15.84
N PHE A 58 -13.69 -4.36 15.62
CA PHE A 58 -13.32 -2.95 15.43
C PHE A 58 -14.05 -2.33 14.22
N ILE A 59 -14.01 -2.98 13.07
CA ILE A 59 -14.72 -2.55 11.86
C ILE A 59 -16.23 -2.41 12.12
N ALA A 60 -16.83 -3.35 12.85
CA ALA A 60 -18.25 -3.29 13.20
C ALA A 60 -18.57 -2.10 14.12
N ALA A 61 -17.75 -1.84 15.14
CA ALA A 61 -17.91 -0.69 16.04
C ALA A 61 -17.73 0.63 15.28
N ILE A 62 -16.68 0.74 14.45
CA ILE A 62 -16.44 1.90 13.57
C ILE A 62 -17.66 2.16 12.66
N LYS A 63 -18.21 1.11 12.05
CA LYS A 63 -19.39 1.22 11.18
C LYS A 63 -20.62 1.73 11.94
N ARG A 64 -20.84 1.26 13.17
CA ARG A 64 -21.98 1.72 14.01
C ARG A 64 -21.79 3.17 14.43
N GLY A 65 -20.58 3.56 14.88
CA GLY A 65 -20.27 4.94 15.25
C GLY A 65 -20.42 5.92 14.06
N ALA A 66 -20.00 5.51 12.88
CA ALA A 66 -20.06 6.34 11.68
C ALA A 66 -21.47 6.60 11.14
N LYS A 67 -22.49 5.80 11.52
CA LYS A 67 -23.92 6.02 11.14
C LYS A 67 -24.14 6.46 9.69
N GLY A 68 -23.62 5.69 8.73
CA GLY A 68 -23.73 5.99 7.29
C GLY A 68 -22.61 6.89 6.74
N LYS A 69 -21.80 7.52 7.57
CA LYS A 69 -20.65 8.36 7.18
C LYS A 69 -19.33 7.56 7.15
N ARG A 70 -19.37 6.26 6.82
CA ARG A 70 -18.21 5.36 6.86
C ARG A 70 -17.03 5.83 5.99
N SER A 71 -17.31 6.52 4.88
CA SER A 71 -16.29 7.09 3.98
C SER A 71 -15.45 8.18 4.64
N LEU A 72 -15.94 8.81 5.71
CA LEU A 72 -15.21 9.82 6.47
C LEU A 72 -14.27 9.22 7.52
N VAL A 73 -14.28 7.90 7.73
CA VAL A 73 -13.40 7.24 8.70
C VAL A 73 -12.35 6.42 7.96
N HIS A 74 -11.10 6.79 8.15
CA HIS A 74 -9.97 6.01 7.69
C HIS A 74 -9.45 5.11 8.82
N GLU A 75 -8.86 3.98 8.47
CA GLU A 75 -8.23 3.05 9.41
C GLU A 75 -6.78 2.84 9.02
N ALA A 76 -5.87 2.95 9.99
CA ALA A 76 -4.47 2.62 9.81
C ALA A 76 -4.01 1.67 10.94
N ILE A 77 -3.35 0.60 10.58
CA ILE A 77 -2.91 -0.43 11.52
C ILE A 77 -1.47 -0.16 11.91
N MET A 78 -1.23 -0.03 13.21
CA MET A 78 0.09 0.09 13.80
C MET A 78 0.70 -1.29 14.00
N THR A 79 1.95 -1.48 13.61
CA THR A 79 2.60 -2.80 13.64
C THR A 79 4.12 -2.70 13.55
N SER A 80 4.84 -3.63 14.16
CA SER A 80 6.25 -3.87 13.88
C SER A 80 6.37 -5.07 12.90
N PRO A 81 7.31 -5.03 11.94
CA PRO A 81 8.31 -4.00 11.67
C PRO A 81 7.86 -2.97 10.61
N LEU A 82 6.62 -3.04 10.10
CA LEU A 82 6.13 -2.21 8.98
C LEU A 82 5.74 -0.78 9.41
N ALA A 83 5.68 -0.51 10.69
CA ALA A 83 5.21 0.70 11.35
C ALA A 83 3.71 0.98 11.13
N LEU A 84 3.31 1.42 9.95
CA LEU A 84 1.92 1.77 9.65
C LEU A 84 1.44 1.07 8.37
N VAL A 85 0.25 0.48 8.44
CA VAL A 85 -0.42 -0.16 7.32
C VAL A 85 -1.82 0.45 7.15
N PRO A 86 -2.03 1.35 6.18
CA PRO A 86 -3.36 1.80 5.79
C PRO A 86 -4.26 0.61 5.42
N ARG A 87 -5.53 0.66 5.80
CA ARG A 87 -6.47 -0.45 5.64
C ARG A 87 -6.57 -0.95 4.20
N GLU A 88 -6.59 -0.07 3.24
CA GLU A 88 -6.67 -0.39 1.81
C GLU A 88 -5.41 -1.07 1.26
N LEU A 89 -4.29 -0.98 1.99
CA LEU A 89 -3.02 -1.59 1.61
C LEU A 89 -2.74 -2.91 2.33
N GLU A 90 -3.63 -3.38 3.22
CA GLU A 90 -3.43 -4.60 4.01
C GLU A 90 -3.25 -5.88 3.19
N ASN A 91 -3.68 -5.85 1.91
CA ASN A 91 -3.51 -6.96 0.98
C ASN A 91 -2.21 -6.91 0.17
N LEU A 92 -1.41 -5.84 0.29
CA LEU A 92 -0.13 -5.73 -0.40
C LEU A 92 0.98 -6.48 0.34
N TYR A 93 1.90 -7.09 -0.43
CA TYR A 93 3.16 -7.60 0.13
C TYR A 93 4.03 -6.43 0.64
N PRO A 94 4.66 -6.52 1.81
CA PRO A 94 4.66 -7.65 2.75
C PRO A 94 3.49 -7.66 3.75
N ALA A 95 2.67 -6.62 3.86
CA ALA A 95 1.63 -6.48 4.88
C ALA A 95 0.60 -7.63 4.91
N CYS A 96 0.33 -8.23 3.74
CA CYS A 96 -0.66 -9.31 3.62
C CYS A 96 -0.22 -10.67 4.20
N CYS A 97 1.06 -10.86 4.48
CA CYS A 97 1.59 -12.23 4.58
C CYS A 97 2.91 -12.34 5.37
N TYR A 98 3.12 -11.48 6.35
CA TYR A 98 4.21 -11.64 7.30
C TYR A 98 3.67 -12.22 8.61
N ASP A 99 4.49 -12.98 9.29
CA ASP A 99 4.26 -13.39 10.67
C ASP A 99 5.28 -12.71 11.60
N THR A 100 4.85 -12.35 12.79
CA THR A 100 5.71 -11.80 13.82
C THR A 100 5.26 -12.35 15.16
N THR A 101 6.22 -12.71 15.99
CA THR A 101 5.95 -13.09 17.37
C THR A 101 5.44 -11.87 18.13
N VAL A 102 4.20 -11.90 18.57
CA VAL A 102 3.62 -10.83 19.38
C VAL A 102 4.11 -11.02 20.81
N THR A 103 5.16 -10.31 21.19
CA THR A 103 5.76 -10.39 22.52
C THR A 103 5.12 -9.43 23.53
N GLY A 104 4.35 -8.45 23.06
CA GLY A 104 3.86 -7.34 23.88
C GLY A 104 4.92 -6.30 24.25
N HIS A 105 6.20 -6.60 24.01
CA HIS A 105 7.31 -5.68 24.29
C HIS A 105 7.85 -5.10 22.98
N TRP A 106 7.96 -3.78 22.94
CA TRP A 106 8.53 -3.03 21.85
C TRP A 106 9.85 -2.39 22.30
N SER A 107 10.89 -2.53 21.49
CA SER A 107 12.13 -1.79 21.67
C SER A 107 11.91 -0.30 21.45
N GLU A 108 12.77 0.53 22.00
CA GLU A 108 12.73 1.98 21.76
C GLU A 108 12.87 2.30 20.26
N GLU A 109 13.64 1.53 19.52
CA GLU A 109 13.77 1.67 18.08
C GLU A 109 12.46 1.38 17.34
N GLU A 110 11.72 0.34 17.71
CA GLU A 110 10.41 0.04 17.13
C GLU A 110 9.41 1.16 17.44
N LYS A 111 9.41 1.70 18.65
CA LYS A 111 8.57 2.84 19.05
C LYS A 111 8.93 4.10 18.25
N GLU A 112 10.22 4.38 18.06
CA GLU A 112 10.68 5.52 17.28
C GLU A 112 10.30 5.41 15.79
N VAL A 113 10.46 4.22 15.20
CA VAL A 113 10.05 3.92 13.83
C VAL A 113 8.54 4.11 13.66
N LEU A 114 7.72 3.66 14.61
CA LEU A 114 6.28 3.88 14.59
C LEU A 114 5.94 5.36 14.75
N ALA A 115 6.55 6.04 15.72
CA ALA A 115 6.33 7.47 15.97
C ALA A 115 6.66 8.32 14.72
N LYS A 116 7.77 8.02 14.03
CA LYS A 116 8.13 8.66 12.75
C LYS A 116 7.04 8.45 11.70
N ALA A 117 6.55 7.23 11.54
CA ALA A 117 5.52 6.92 10.56
C ALA A 117 4.19 7.63 10.86
N ILE A 118 3.78 7.68 12.14
CA ILE A 118 2.58 8.41 12.57
C ILE A 118 2.73 9.90 12.32
N ARG A 119 3.88 10.52 12.66
CA ARG A 119 4.13 11.95 12.36
C ARG A 119 4.03 12.24 10.87
N SER A 120 4.63 11.40 10.02
CA SER A 120 4.55 11.55 8.57
C SER A 120 3.12 11.40 8.04
N TYR A 121 2.34 10.49 8.61
CA TYR A 121 0.93 10.33 8.29
C TYR A 121 0.11 11.54 8.74
N ALA A 122 0.30 11.99 9.99
CA ALA A 122 -0.39 13.15 10.58
C ALA A 122 -0.14 14.44 9.79
N ALA A 123 1.08 14.65 9.31
CA ALA A 123 1.43 15.82 8.50
C ALA A 123 0.64 15.90 7.17
N LYS A 124 0.14 14.78 6.67
CA LYS A 124 -0.64 14.68 5.42
C LYS A 124 -2.14 14.54 5.67
N PHE A 125 -2.55 14.27 6.89
CA PHE A 125 -3.94 14.05 7.26
C PHE A 125 -4.56 15.31 7.85
N LYS A 126 -5.70 15.75 7.31
CA LYS A 126 -6.38 16.99 7.73
C LYS A 126 -7.44 16.80 8.82
N GLY A 127 -7.76 15.56 9.13
CA GLY A 127 -8.79 15.19 10.09
C GLY A 127 -8.23 14.93 11.48
N GLU A 128 -9.05 14.39 12.33
CA GLU A 128 -8.72 14.02 13.70
C GLU A 128 -8.09 12.63 13.76
N LEU A 129 -7.00 12.47 14.52
CA LEU A 129 -6.36 11.19 14.79
C LEU A 129 -6.83 10.64 16.13
N LEU A 130 -7.31 9.41 16.14
CA LEU A 130 -7.73 8.67 17.32
C LEU A 130 -6.92 7.39 17.44
N CYS A 131 -6.51 7.04 18.65
CA CYS A 131 -5.83 5.77 18.92
C CYS A 131 -6.79 4.83 19.64
N TYR A 132 -6.89 3.61 19.13
CA TYR A 132 -7.60 2.51 19.75
C TYR A 132 -6.69 1.28 19.81
N ALA A 133 -5.75 1.28 20.75
CA ALA A 133 -4.73 0.25 20.85
C ALA A 133 -4.15 0.22 22.26
N GLY A 134 -3.70 -0.98 22.70
CA GLY A 134 -3.16 -1.17 24.04
C GLY A 134 -1.69 -0.73 24.16
N GLU A 135 -1.27 -0.64 25.43
CA GLU A 135 0.11 -0.50 25.94
C GLU A 135 1.10 0.25 25.05
N ALA A 136 2.05 -0.45 24.44
CA ALA A 136 3.15 0.17 23.68
C ALA A 136 2.67 1.08 22.52
N TYR A 137 1.54 0.76 21.88
CA TYR A 137 0.95 1.61 20.85
C TYR A 137 0.36 2.90 21.45
N ALA A 138 -0.34 2.75 22.58
CA ALA A 138 -0.94 3.88 23.28
C ALA A 138 0.13 4.83 23.79
N GLU A 139 1.22 4.32 24.36
CA GLU A 139 2.38 5.11 24.81
C GLU A 139 2.95 5.98 23.68
N VAL A 140 3.15 5.39 22.49
CA VAL A 140 3.63 6.16 21.33
C VAL A 140 2.61 7.23 20.91
N CYS A 141 1.32 6.88 20.85
CA CYS A 141 0.26 7.83 20.47
C CYS A 141 0.16 8.98 21.46
N GLU A 142 0.19 8.71 22.77
CA GLU A 142 0.19 9.73 23.84
C GLU A 142 1.38 10.68 23.74
N SER A 143 2.58 10.13 23.48
CA SER A 143 3.78 10.95 23.28
C SER A 143 3.67 11.93 22.10
N LEU A 144 2.77 11.65 21.17
CA LEU A 144 2.46 12.49 20.01
C LEU A 144 1.21 13.38 20.20
N GLY A 145 0.59 13.36 21.39
CA GLY A 145 -0.61 14.12 21.69
C GLY A 145 -1.88 13.59 20.99
N ILE A 146 -1.91 12.32 20.63
CA ILE A 146 -3.07 11.69 19.99
C ILE A 146 -3.99 11.14 21.06
N ASP A 147 -5.29 11.39 20.93
CA ASP A 147 -6.33 10.92 21.85
C ASP A 147 -6.42 9.39 21.85
N VAL A 148 -6.25 8.77 23.03
CA VAL A 148 -6.31 7.31 23.24
C VAL A 148 -7.64 6.93 23.87
N ILE A 149 -8.51 6.29 23.08
CA ILE A 149 -9.88 5.90 23.47
C ILE A 149 -9.87 4.75 24.49
N ALA A 150 -9.04 3.75 24.28
CA ALA A 150 -8.94 2.59 25.17
C ALA A 150 -7.54 1.96 25.08
N LYS A 151 -7.02 1.49 26.21
CA LYS A 151 -5.71 0.82 26.33
C LYS A 151 -5.85 -0.65 26.68
N ASP A 152 -6.83 -0.99 27.50
CA ASP A 152 -7.02 -2.33 28.04
C ASP A 152 -8.26 -2.99 27.46
N ASN A 153 -8.23 -4.32 27.41
CA ASN A 153 -9.36 -5.14 27.01
C ASN A 153 -10.15 -4.60 25.79
N LEU A 154 -9.43 -4.29 24.70
CA LEU A 154 -9.98 -3.69 23.49
C LEU A 154 -11.17 -4.46 22.88
N LEU A 155 -11.39 -5.70 23.27
CA LEU A 155 -12.51 -6.53 22.82
C LEU A 155 -13.70 -6.54 23.79
N SER A 156 -13.64 -5.81 24.91
CA SER A 156 -14.80 -5.66 25.77
C SER A 156 -15.91 -4.86 25.09
N GLU A 157 -17.14 -5.05 25.56
CA GLU A 157 -18.28 -4.27 25.04
C GLU A 157 -18.12 -2.78 25.35
N ASP A 158 -17.62 -2.45 26.55
CA ASP A 158 -17.41 -1.07 26.98
C ASP A 158 -16.36 -0.36 26.11
N SER A 159 -15.21 -1.00 25.85
CA SER A 159 -14.18 -0.43 24.99
C SER A 159 -14.67 -0.23 23.56
N LEU A 160 -15.39 -1.22 23.00
CA LEU A 160 -15.96 -1.12 21.65
C LEU A 160 -17.05 -0.03 21.58
N LYS A 161 -17.83 0.15 22.65
CA LYS A 161 -18.82 1.21 22.76
C LYS A 161 -18.16 2.59 22.86
N ALA A 162 -17.08 2.72 23.64
CA ALA A 162 -16.29 3.95 23.69
C ALA A 162 -15.75 4.33 22.29
N LEU A 163 -15.22 3.38 21.53
CA LEU A 163 -14.81 3.59 20.15
C LEU A 163 -15.97 4.09 19.26
N GLU A 164 -17.14 3.46 19.39
CA GLU A 164 -18.34 3.83 18.65
C GLU A 164 -18.81 5.26 18.99
N GLU A 165 -18.85 5.60 20.27
CA GLU A 165 -19.27 6.93 20.75
C GLU A 165 -18.29 8.00 20.31
N ARG A 166 -17.00 7.77 20.47
CA ARG A 166 -15.95 8.75 20.09
C ARG A 166 -15.95 9.05 18.59
N ILE A 167 -16.14 8.02 17.72
CA ILE A 167 -16.30 8.22 16.28
C ILE A 167 -17.58 9.03 15.99
N ARG A 168 -18.68 8.74 16.67
CA ARG A 168 -19.93 9.45 16.50
C ARG A 168 -19.80 10.93 16.80
N GLU A 169 -19.10 11.26 17.88
CA GLU A 169 -18.81 12.64 18.30
C GLU A 169 -17.97 13.36 17.24
N ALA A 170 -16.86 12.74 16.81
CA ALA A 170 -15.96 13.31 15.82
C ALA A 170 -16.62 13.55 14.44
N LEU A 171 -17.71 12.84 14.14
CA LEU A 171 -18.45 12.95 12.89
C LEU A 171 -19.77 13.74 13.01
N MET A 172 -20.09 14.32 14.19
CA MET A 172 -21.41 14.92 14.45
C MET A 172 -21.77 15.97 13.38
N ASP A 173 -20.87 16.92 13.13
CA ASP A 173 -21.09 18.05 12.21
C ASP A 173 -20.50 17.82 10.82
N LYS A 174 -20.04 16.61 10.50
CA LYS A 174 -19.45 16.30 9.21
C LYS A 174 -20.51 15.81 8.23
N GLN A 175 -20.46 16.29 7.00
CA GLN A 175 -21.28 15.74 5.92
C GLN A 175 -20.52 14.65 5.19
N GLY A 176 -21.15 13.48 5.01
CA GLY A 176 -20.55 12.35 4.32
C GLY A 176 -20.50 12.60 2.82
N THR A 177 -19.35 12.41 2.22
CA THR A 177 -19.19 12.26 0.78
C THR A 177 -19.50 10.82 0.38
N GLY A 178 -19.91 10.62 -0.87
CA GLY A 178 -20.16 9.27 -1.38
C GLY A 178 -18.89 8.40 -1.34
N TYR A 179 -19.05 7.11 -1.04
CA TYR A 179 -17.93 6.17 -1.12
C TYR A 179 -17.46 5.98 -2.58
N ASN A 180 -16.20 6.26 -2.85
CA ASN A 180 -15.57 5.96 -4.14
C ASN A 180 -14.85 4.60 -4.08
N PRO A 181 -15.38 3.53 -4.71
CA PRO A 181 -14.78 2.20 -4.65
C PRO A 181 -13.43 2.08 -5.40
N LEU A 182 -13.07 3.09 -6.19
CA LEU A 182 -11.80 3.13 -6.93
C LEU A 182 -10.67 3.73 -6.09
N GLU A 183 -10.99 4.51 -5.06
CA GLU A 183 -9.98 5.20 -4.26
C GLU A 183 -8.96 4.26 -3.59
N PRO A 184 -9.35 3.14 -2.98
CA PRO A 184 -8.39 2.17 -2.45
C PRO A 184 -7.39 1.67 -3.50
N LEU A 185 -7.84 1.42 -4.73
CA LEU A 185 -6.97 0.95 -5.80
C LEU A 185 -6.05 2.05 -6.32
N ARG A 186 -6.49 3.31 -6.31
CA ARG A 186 -5.64 4.47 -6.61
C ARG A 186 -4.49 4.58 -5.61
N LYS A 187 -4.75 4.39 -4.31
CA LYS A 187 -3.70 4.35 -3.27
C LYS A 187 -2.70 3.21 -3.50
N VAL A 188 -3.18 2.03 -3.93
CA VAL A 188 -2.31 0.92 -4.33
C VAL A 188 -1.39 1.33 -5.48
N ALA A 189 -1.93 1.98 -6.52
CA ALA A 189 -1.14 2.42 -7.68
C ALA A 189 -0.12 3.51 -7.29
N ASP A 190 -0.52 4.48 -6.45
CA ASP A 190 0.38 5.53 -5.96
C ASP A 190 1.56 4.93 -5.17
N VAL A 191 1.30 4.02 -4.25
CA VAL A 191 2.34 3.34 -3.46
C VAL A 191 3.23 2.47 -4.35
N GLN A 192 2.66 1.83 -5.36
CA GLN A 192 3.41 0.96 -6.27
C GLN A 192 4.28 1.74 -7.25
N PHE A 193 3.74 2.75 -7.93
CA PHE A 193 4.39 3.42 -9.06
C PHE A 193 4.82 4.87 -8.80
N GLY A 194 4.34 5.48 -7.72
CA GLY A 194 4.60 6.87 -7.38
C GLY A 194 3.33 7.73 -7.29
N LEU A 195 3.43 8.86 -6.62
CA LEU A 195 2.30 9.79 -6.46
C LEU A 195 1.73 10.23 -7.80
N GLY A 196 0.39 10.20 -7.92
CA GLY A 196 -0.33 10.52 -9.14
C GLY A 196 -0.60 9.33 -10.05
N ALA A 197 0.14 8.21 -9.91
CA ALA A 197 -0.08 6.99 -10.69
C ALA A 197 -1.51 6.44 -10.52
N GLY A 198 -2.08 6.61 -9.34
CA GLY A 198 -3.45 6.19 -9.06
C GLY A 198 -4.48 6.86 -9.96
N LYS A 199 -4.41 8.17 -10.11
CA LYS A 199 -5.32 8.92 -10.99
C LYS A 199 -5.01 8.66 -12.47
N ALA A 200 -3.75 8.49 -12.84
CA ALA A 200 -3.34 8.22 -14.22
C ALA A 200 -3.80 6.84 -14.70
N LEU A 201 -3.62 5.79 -13.88
CA LEU A 201 -3.99 4.42 -14.26
C LEU A 201 -5.50 4.15 -14.07
N ILE A 202 -6.07 4.66 -12.98
CA ILE A 202 -7.46 4.44 -12.58
C ILE A 202 -8.22 5.75 -12.75
N CYS A 203 -8.39 6.11 -14.04
CA CYS A 203 -9.07 7.33 -14.45
C CYS A 203 -10.53 7.35 -13.98
N GLU A 204 -11.14 8.51 -14.02
CA GLU A 204 -12.58 8.64 -13.81
C GLU A 204 -13.34 7.82 -14.85
N GLY A 205 -14.36 7.08 -14.41
CA GLY A 205 -15.10 6.14 -15.26
C GLY A 205 -14.45 4.75 -15.41
N ALA A 206 -13.30 4.49 -14.79
CA ALA A 206 -12.75 3.13 -14.70
C ALA A 206 -13.73 2.19 -13.97
N ARG A 207 -13.70 0.92 -14.31
CA ARG A 207 -14.54 -0.13 -13.73
C ARG A 207 -13.71 -1.31 -13.29
N VAL A 208 -14.11 -1.91 -12.17
CA VAL A 208 -13.46 -3.12 -11.64
C VAL A 208 -14.40 -4.30 -11.79
N ARG A 209 -13.91 -5.38 -12.40
CA ARG A 209 -14.64 -6.63 -12.52
C ARG A 209 -13.71 -7.82 -12.28
N ARG A 210 -14.00 -8.63 -11.26
CA ARG A 210 -13.23 -9.84 -10.92
C ARG A 210 -11.72 -9.56 -10.81
N GLY A 211 -11.33 -8.52 -10.06
CA GLY A 211 -9.93 -8.15 -9.89
C GLY A 211 -9.23 -7.53 -11.10
N ARG A 212 -9.96 -7.28 -12.21
CA ARG A 212 -9.45 -6.62 -13.41
C ARG A 212 -9.99 -5.20 -13.48
N ILE A 213 -9.14 -4.26 -13.89
CA ILE A 213 -9.46 -2.84 -14.00
C ILE A 213 -9.59 -2.50 -15.48
N PHE A 214 -10.69 -1.90 -15.85
CA PHE A 214 -11.02 -1.51 -17.22
C PHE A 214 -11.21 0.00 -17.32
N TYR A 215 -10.70 0.60 -18.38
CA TYR A 215 -10.95 1.99 -18.74
C TYR A 215 -11.27 2.09 -20.24
N LYS A 216 -12.35 2.78 -20.58
CA LYS A 216 -12.86 2.89 -21.98
C LYS A 216 -13.02 1.54 -22.71
N GLY A 217 -13.40 0.51 -21.98
CA GLY A 217 -13.62 -0.84 -22.54
C GLY A 217 -12.36 -1.72 -22.58
N GLU A 218 -11.17 -1.18 -22.39
CA GLU A 218 -9.90 -1.90 -22.39
C GLU A 218 -9.43 -2.22 -20.99
N GLN A 219 -8.84 -3.41 -20.80
CA GLN A 219 -8.21 -3.75 -19.54
C GLN A 219 -6.89 -2.98 -19.41
N VAL A 220 -6.73 -2.25 -18.29
CA VAL A 220 -5.51 -1.48 -18.01
C VAL A 220 -4.61 -2.18 -16.98
N ALA A 221 -5.21 -2.89 -16.02
CA ALA A 221 -4.47 -3.63 -15.02
C ALA A 221 -5.27 -4.80 -14.46
N ALA A 222 -4.60 -5.66 -13.68
CA ALA A 222 -5.22 -6.69 -12.85
C ALA A 222 -4.57 -6.69 -11.46
N ILE A 223 -5.36 -6.97 -10.42
CA ILE A 223 -4.86 -7.16 -9.05
C ILE A 223 -4.24 -8.54 -8.95
N SER A 224 -2.98 -8.63 -8.54
CA SER A 224 -2.31 -9.90 -8.30
C SER A 224 -2.84 -10.56 -7.02
N GLU A 225 -3.40 -11.76 -7.15
CA GLU A 225 -3.87 -12.55 -6.01
C GLU A 225 -2.74 -12.94 -5.04
N ARG A 226 -1.50 -13.01 -5.55
CA ARG A 226 -0.34 -13.43 -4.75
C ARG A 226 0.17 -12.35 -3.81
N HIS A 227 0.23 -11.11 -4.27
CA HIS A 227 0.91 -10.02 -3.55
C HIS A 227 0.14 -8.69 -3.53
N GLY A 228 -1.09 -8.65 -4.07
CA GLY A 228 -1.96 -7.48 -4.03
C GLY A 228 -1.61 -6.34 -5.00
N TYR A 229 -0.40 -6.29 -5.51
CA TYR A 229 0.04 -5.26 -6.47
C TYR A 229 -0.64 -5.38 -7.83
N LEU A 230 -0.64 -4.29 -8.57
CA LEU A 230 -1.22 -4.20 -9.90
C LEU A 230 -0.25 -4.74 -10.95
N ALA A 231 -0.77 -5.61 -11.81
CA ALA A 231 -0.11 -6.11 -13.00
C ALA A 231 -0.67 -5.38 -14.22
N LEU A 232 0.17 -4.69 -14.98
CA LEU A 232 -0.23 -3.84 -16.09
C LEU A 232 -0.52 -4.65 -17.37
N THR A 233 -1.41 -4.10 -18.22
CA THR A 233 -1.45 -4.43 -19.65
C THR A 233 -0.63 -3.40 -20.43
N LEU A 234 -0.46 -3.57 -21.75
CA LEU A 234 0.18 -2.54 -22.59
C LEU A 234 -0.54 -1.20 -22.44
N ARG A 235 -1.87 -1.21 -22.45
CA ARG A 235 -2.67 0.00 -22.25
C ARG A 235 -2.42 0.66 -20.89
N GLY A 236 -2.31 -0.13 -19.83
CA GLY A 236 -1.91 0.39 -18.51
C GLY A 236 -0.52 0.96 -18.48
N GLY A 237 0.42 0.34 -19.19
CA GLY A 237 1.78 0.88 -19.38
C GLY A 237 1.78 2.23 -20.10
N GLU A 238 0.96 2.39 -21.15
CA GLU A 238 0.81 3.67 -21.86
C GLU A 238 0.27 4.79 -20.94
N LEU A 239 -0.67 4.48 -20.04
CA LEU A 239 -1.19 5.45 -19.09
C LEU A 239 -0.18 5.86 -18.00
N LEU A 240 0.81 5.01 -17.72
CA LEU A 240 1.84 5.23 -16.70
C LEU A 240 3.23 5.52 -17.26
N ARG A 241 3.37 5.67 -18.55
CA ARG A 241 4.65 5.88 -19.22
C ARG A 241 5.48 7.04 -18.62
N ASP A 242 4.81 8.11 -18.22
CA ASP A 242 5.49 9.30 -17.69
C ASP A 242 5.94 9.14 -16.23
N PHE A 243 5.63 8.01 -15.59
CA PHE A 243 6.10 7.65 -14.26
C PHE A 243 7.45 6.93 -14.35
N SER A 244 8.51 7.70 -14.60
CA SER A 244 9.86 7.26 -14.97
C SER A 244 10.54 6.30 -13.99
N GLY A 245 10.12 6.27 -12.72
CA GLY A 245 10.71 5.38 -11.71
C GLY A 245 10.57 3.87 -12.01
N TYR A 246 9.71 3.50 -12.98
CA TYR A 246 9.41 2.10 -13.34
C TYR A 246 9.49 1.84 -14.85
N VAL A 247 10.16 2.70 -15.59
CA VAL A 247 10.37 2.58 -17.03
C VAL A 247 11.73 1.95 -17.30
N VAL A 248 11.76 1.03 -18.27
CA VAL A 248 12.98 0.43 -18.84
C VAL A 248 13.02 0.74 -20.32
N GLU A 249 14.05 1.43 -20.76
CA GLU A 249 14.25 1.87 -22.14
C GLU A 249 15.19 0.90 -22.87
N LEU A 250 14.81 0.49 -24.09
CA LEU A 250 15.55 -0.44 -24.90
C LEU A 250 16.21 0.24 -26.10
N SER A 251 17.40 -0.24 -26.49
CA SER A 251 18.10 0.14 -27.71
C SER A 251 17.51 -0.51 -28.98
N PHE A 252 16.62 -1.49 -28.85
CA PHE A 252 16.01 -2.20 -29.98
C PHE A 252 14.58 -2.65 -29.67
N PHE A 253 13.81 -2.90 -30.72
CA PHE A 253 12.46 -3.46 -30.56
C PHE A 253 12.53 -4.93 -30.12
N PRO A 254 11.84 -5.33 -29.01
CA PRO A 254 12.00 -6.66 -28.44
C PRO A 254 11.39 -7.75 -29.34
N LYS A 255 12.18 -8.77 -29.66
CA LYS A 255 11.74 -9.94 -30.46
C LYS A 255 11.19 -11.08 -29.61
N SER A 256 11.46 -11.08 -28.31
CA SER A 256 11.04 -12.10 -27.37
C SER A 256 10.49 -11.48 -26.08
N ASN A 257 9.91 -12.30 -25.21
CA ASN A 257 9.47 -11.84 -23.89
C ASN A 257 10.63 -11.74 -22.88
N ASN A 258 11.80 -12.25 -23.21
CA ASN A 258 12.99 -12.17 -22.38
C ASN A 258 13.86 -11.02 -22.86
N ILE A 259 14.05 -10.00 -22.02
CA ILE A 259 14.90 -8.85 -22.28
C ILE A 259 16.19 -9.03 -21.51
N PHE A 260 17.28 -9.13 -22.23
CA PHE A 260 18.62 -9.23 -21.67
C PHE A 260 19.21 -7.84 -21.46
N THR A 261 20.05 -7.73 -20.43
CA THR A 261 20.65 -6.43 -20.02
C THR A 261 21.43 -5.69 -21.09
N PRO A 262 22.16 -6.33 -22.03
CA PRO A 262 22.87 -5.59 -23.08
C PRO A 262 21.96 -4.78 -24.02
N GLY A 263 20.67 -5.01 -23.99
CA GLY A 263 19.69 -4.26 -24.77
C GLY A 263 18.96 -3.17 -24.01
N ILE A 264 19.33 -2.93 -22.75
CA ILE A 264 18.71 -1.91 -21.90
C ILE A 264 19.62 -0.68 -21.87
N GLU A 265 19.11 0.46 -22.31
CA GLU A 265 19.84 1.74 -22.28
C GLU A 265 19.65 2.45 -20.94
N HIS A 266 18.40 2.51 -20.48
CA HIS A 266 18.04 3.15 -19.21
C HIS A 266 17.04 2.33 -18.41
N ALA A 267 17.10 2.45 -17.10
CA ALA A 267 16.14 1.86 -16.20
C ALA A 267 15.94 2.76 -14.98
N GLY A 268 14.70 2.92 -14.56
CA GLY A 268 14.35 3.74 -13.39
C GLY A 268 15.04 3.27 -12.12
N GLU A 269 15.56 4.17 -11.33
CA GLU A 269 16.35 3.88 -10.12
C GLU A 269 15.53 3.20 -9.01
N ASP A 270 14.20 3.43 -9.00
CA ASP A 270 13.30 2.83 -8.02
C ASP A 270 12.97 1.36 -8.27
N ILE A 271 13.33 0.83 -9.45
CA ILE A 271 13.09 -0.57 -9.82
C ILE A 271 13.86 -1.51 -8.88
N ARG A 272 13.17 -2.54 -8.42
CA ARG A 272 13.74 -3.66 -7.64
C ARG A 272 13.28 -4.99 -8.24
N PRO A 273 14.01 -6.09 -8.00
CA PRO A 273 13.60 -7.41 -8.46
C PRO A 273 12.16 -7.75 -8.08
N GLY A 274 11.39 -8.21 -9.07
CA GLY A 274 9.97 -8.52 -8.90
C GLY A 274 9.00 -7.37 -9.14
N ASP A 275 9.49 -6.14 -9.32
CA ASP A 275 8.62 -5.01 -9.66
C ASP A 275 8.02 -5.14 -11.05
N GLU A 276 6.82 -4.60 -11.17
CA GLU A 276 6.16 -4.37 -12.44
C GLU A 276 6.85 -3.20 -13.15
N VAL A 277 7.26 -3.40 -14.40
CA VAL A 277 7.96 -2.40 -15.21
C VAL A 277 7.28 -2.19 -16.55
N ILE A 278 7.43 -0.98 -17.06
CA ILE A 278 6.98 -0.54 -18.36
C ILE A 278 8.21 -0.50 -19.26
N VAL A 279 8.18 -1.22 -20.37
CA VAL A 279 9.30 -1.29 -21.31
C VAL A 279 8.97 -0.46 -22.53
N VAL A 280 9.87 0.46 -22.86
CA VAL A 280 9.72 1.39 -23.99
C VAL A 280 10.84 1.21 -25.00
N TYR A 281 10.53 1.50 -26.25
CA TYR A 281 11.50 1.64 -27.33
C TYR A 281 11.15 2.91 -28.12
N GLY A 282 12.05 3.86 -28.14
CA GLY A 282 11.73 5.21 -28.59
C GLY A 282 10.55 5.77 -27.81
N ASP A 283 9.53 6.23 -28.53
CA ASP A 283 8.32 6.81 -27.94
C ASP A 283 7.20 5.80 -27.66
N GLU A 284 7.41 4.51 -27.86
CA GLU A 284 6.36 3.51 -27.75
C GLU A 284 6.53 2.60 -26.52
N VAL A 285 5.42 2.29 -25.85
CA VAL A 285 5.37 1.19 -24.88
C VAL A 285 5.33 -0.12 -25.67
N VAL A 286 6.43 -0.87 -25.61
CA VAL A 286 6.59 -2.13 -26.34
C VAL A 286 6.39 -3.37 -25.45
N GLY A 287 6.32 -3.18 -24.13
CA GLY A 287 6.10 -4.28 -23.22
C GLY A 287 5.77 -3.84 -21.80
N VAL A 288 5.21 -4.77 -21.05
CA VAL A 288 5.06 -4.67 -19.59
C VAL A 288 5.38 -6.03 -18.97
N GLY A 289 6.01 -6.04 -17.82
CA GLY A 289 6.45 -7.29 -17.21
C GLY A 289 7.14 -7.09 -15.87
N LYS A 290 8.04 -7.99 -15.51
CA LYS A 290 8.73 -7.98 -14.23
C LYS A 290 10.23 -7.81 -14.40
N ALA A 291 10.80 -6.90 -13.63
CA ALA A 291 12.24 -6.76 -13.47
C ALA A 291 12.80 -7.95 -12.65
N LEU A 292 13.94 -8.44 -13.05
CA LEU A 292 14.70 -9.48 -12.33
C LEU A 292 15.91 -8.90 -11.58
N LEU A 293 16.31 -7.69 -11.95
CA LEU A 293 17.43 -6.95 -11.37
C LEU A 293 16.93 -5.58 -10.88
N ASN A 294 17.72 -4.89 -10.06
CA ASN A 294 17.44 -3.50 -9.73
C ASN A 294 17.76 -2.55 -10.89
N GLY A 295 17.27 -1.31 -10.83
CA GLY A 295 17.40 -0.35 -11.92
C GLY A 295 18.85 -0.09 -12.36
N SER A 296 19.78 0.03 -11.40
CA SER A 296 21.19 0.25 -11.71
C SER A 296 21.87 -0.96 -12.36
N GLU A 297 21.51 -2.17 -11.94
CA GLU A 297 22.00 -3.41 -12.55
C GLU A 297 21.42 -3.60 -13.95
N LEU A 298 20.12 -3.30 -14.16
CA LEU A 298 19.48 -3.36 -15.47
C LEU A 298 20.25 -2.54 -16.51
N ALA A 299 20.69 -1.34 -16.15
CA ALA A 299 21.37 -0.41 -17.06
C ALA A 299 22.88 -0.66 -17.22
N LYS A 300 23.51 -1.38 -16.29
CA LYS A 300 24.98 -1.52 -16.26
C LYS A 300 25.50 -2.95 -16.50
N ALA A 301 24.65 -3.96 -16.30
CA ALA A 301 25.10 -5.34 -16.43
C ALA A 301 25.37 -5.71 -17.92
N GLU A 302 26.54 -6.22 -18.19
CA GLU A 302 26.95 -6.61 -19.55
C GLU A 302 26.27 -7.88 -20.03
N ARG A 303 25.67 -8.67 -19.15
CA ARG A 303 25.00 -9.94 -19.47
C ARG A 303 23.98 -10.31 -18.39
N GLY A 304 22.98 -11.05 -18.80
CA GLY A 304 21.95 -11.61 -17.93
C GLY A 304 20.53 -11.26 -18.37
N LEU A 305 19.57 -11.97 -17.83
CA LEU A 305 18.15 -11.70 -18.06
C LEU A 305 17.70 -10.58 -17.13
N GLY A 306 17.33 -9.44 -17.69
CA GLY A 306 16.94 -8.25 -16.95
C GLY A 306 15.43 -8.14 -16.69
N VAL A 307 14.60 -8.39 -17.73
CA VAL A 307 13.14 -8.27 -17.64
C VAL A 307 12.45 -9.44 -18.31
N VAL A 308 11.38 -9.93 -17.71
CA VAL A 308 10.47 -10.90 -18.32
C VAL A 308 9.14 -10.23 -18.60
N LEU A 309 8.82 -10.07 -19.89
CA LEU A 309 7.58 -9.46 -20.35
C LEU A 309 6.40 -10.44 -20.19
N ARG A 310 5.32 -9.95 -19.64
CA ARG A 310 4.03 -10.63 -19.61
C ARG A 310 3.21 -10.30 -20.87
N HIS A 311 3.24 -9.06 -21.29
CA HIS A 311 2.65 -8.59 -22.54
C HIS A 311 3.72 -7.87 -23.37
N ARG A 312 3.74 -8.18 -24.65
CA ARG A 312 4.67 -7.58 -25.62
C ARG A 312 3.89 -7.12 -26.85
N ARG A 313 4.20 -5.93 -27.35
CA ARG A 313 3.73 -5.47 -28.66
C ARG A 313 4.40 -6.32 -29.73
N LYS A 314 3.66 -6.79 -30.72
CA LYS A 314 4.23 -7.46 -31.89
C LYS A 314 4.81 -6.41 -32.82
N ALA A 315 5.93 -6.72 -33.46
CA ALA A 315 6.41 -5.90 -34.57
C ALA A 315 5.35 -5.88 -35.67
N ALA A 316 5.13 -4.70 -36.26
CA ALA A 316 4.26 -4.54 -37.42
C ALA A 316 4.80 -5.28 -38.63
#